data_4909b83dada3d0dac455c583307765bc
#
_entry.id   4909b83dada3d0dac455c583307765bc
#
_cell.length_a   1.000
_cell.length_b   1.000
_cell.length_c   1.000
_cell.angle_alpha   90.00
_cell.angle_beta   90.00
_cell.angle_gamma   90.00
#
_symmetry.space_group_name_H-M   'P 1'
#
loop_
_entity.id
_entity.type
_entity.pdbx_description
1 polymer ?
#
loop_
_entity_poly.entity_id
_entity_poly.type
_entity_poly.pdbx_seq_one_letter_code
_entity_poly.pdbx_strand_id
1 'polypeptide(L)'
;MRAGLGRRRSDIAVAILRLANMIGPAMDTTLSRYLAGPFVPTMFGRDARLQLLHEQDALGALERAAMAGKAGTFNIGADGIIMLSQAIRRAGRIPLPVPGFGVWALDSLRRANGYTEINREQFDYLSYGRVMDTTRMRSELGYQPKWTTAEAFDDYVRGRGLTPIIDPHRVRSWEGRAIALAQRWGTRKPIPWVGVR
;
A
#
# COMPACT_ATOMS: atom_id res chain seq x y z
N MET A 1 -22.15 2.55 -15.54
CA MET A 1 -23.41 1.77 -15.69
C MET A 1 -24.24 1.63 -14.40
N ARG A 2 -23.72 1.94 -13.20
CA ARG A 2 -24.39 1.69 -11.89
C ARG A 2 -25.24 2.85 -11.35
N ALA A 3 -25.07 4.08 -11.81
CA ALA A 3 -25.90 5.23 -11.40
C ALA A 3 -27.33 5.23 -11.99
N GLY A 4 -27.61 4.36 -12.95
CA GLY A 4 -28.90 4.30 -13.64
C GLY A 4 -29.99 3.53 -12.89
N LEU A 5 -29.63 2.60 -12.01
CA LEU A 5 -30.60 1.75 -11.31
C LEU A 5 -31.40 2.56 -10.26
N GLY A 6 -30.73 3.36 -9.44
CA GLY A 6 -31.37 4.19 -8.43
C GLY A 6 -32.20 5.35 -8.98
N ARG A 7 -31.98 5.75 -10.24
CA ARG A 7 -32.85 6.74 -10.92
C ARG A 7 -34.14 6.15 -11.48
N ARG A 8 -34.14 4.84 -11.77
CA ARG A 8 -35.33 4.15 -12.36
C ARG A 8 -36.25 3.54 -11.28
N ARG A 9 -35.73 3.34 -10.07
CA ARG A 9 -36.43 2.72 -8.96
C ARG A 9 -36.23 3.58 -7.71
N SER A 10 -37.07 4.56 -7.50
CA SER A 10 -37.01 5.47 -6.35
C SER A 10 -37.34 4.81 -5.01
N ASP A 11 -37.87 3.60 -5.07
CA ASP A 11 -38.19 2.73 -3.93
C ASP A 11 -36.97 1.95 -3.40
N ILE A 12 -35.86 1.99 -4.12
CA ILE A 12 -34.64 1.25 -3.75
C ILE A 12 -33.51 2.21 -3.36
N ALA A 13 -33.01 2.10 -2.14
CA ALA A 13 -31.80 2.80 -1.69
C ALA A 13 -30.56 2.06 -2.18
N VAL A 14 -29.78 2.65 -3.09
CA VAL A 14 -28.53 2.07 -3.62
C VAL A 14 -27.33 2.69 -2.91
N ALA A 15 -26.64 1.90 -2.09
CA ALA A 15 -25.35 2.25 -1.51
C ALA A 15 -24.20 1.72 -2.37
N ILE A 16 -23.26 2.58 -2.73
CA ILE A 16 -22.04 2.21 -3.46
C ILE A 16 -20.88 2.36 -2.50
N LEU A 17 -20.24 1.24 -2.13
CA LEU A 17 -19.06 1.24 -1.27
C LEU A 17 -17.81 1.17 -2.13
N ARG A 18 -16.89 2.11 -1.93
CA ARG A 18 -15.56 2.13 -2.50
C ARG A 18 -14.58 1.75 -1.40
N LEU A 19 -14.15 0.51 -1.40
CA LEU A 19 -13.26 -0.02 -0.38
C LEU A 19 -11.82 0.38 -0.68
N ALA A 20 -11.06 0.75 0.36
CA ALA A 20 -9.60 0.78 0.30
C ALA A 20 -9.05 -0.63 0.02
N ASN A 21 -7.75 -0.74 -0.28
CA ASN A 21 -7.17 -2.05 -0.48
C ASN A 21 -7.32 -2.89 0.78
N MET A 22 -8.01 -4.02 0.63
CA MET A 22 -8.24 -4.94 1.73
C MET A 22 -6.99 -5.74 2.04
N ILE A 23 -6.74 -5.94 3.33
CA ILE A 23 -5.67 -6.76 3.85
C ILE A 23 -6.15 -7.50 5.09
N GLY A 24 -5.56 -8.66 5.33
CA GLY A 24 -5.88 -9.52 6.47
C GLY A 24 -5.32 -10.91 6.26
N PRO A 25 -5.34 -11.76 7.30
CA PRO A 25 -4.81 -13.13 7.24
C PRO A 25 -5.43 -14.00 6.15
N ALA A 26 -6.74 -13.88 5.94
CA ALA A 26 -7.48 -14.68 4.96
C ALA A 26 -7.49 -14.05 3.55
N MET A 27 -7.06 -12.80 3.41
CA MET A 27 -7.11 -12.09 2.11
C MET A 27 -5.98 -12.50 1.18
N ASP A 28 -6.36 -13.02 0.00
CA ASP A 28 -5.42 -13.30 -1.09
C ASP A 28 -5.63 -12.30 -2.23
N THR A 29 -5.02 -11.13 -2.10
CA THR A 29 -5.08 -10.03 -3.06
C THR A 29 -3.73 -9.85 -3.76
N THR A 30 -3.72 -9.12 -4.88
CA THR A 30 -2.45 -8.77 -5.55
C THR A 30 -1.49 -8.03 -4.61
N LEU A 31 -2.02 -7.14 -3.74
CA LEU A 31 -1.21 -6.42 -2.77
C LEU A 31 -0.64 -7.36 -1.69
N SER A 32 -1.45 -8.29 -1.17
CA SER A 32 -0.97 -9.24 -0.16
C SER A 32 0.11 -10.17 -0.72
N ARG A 33 -0.04 -10.65 -1.96
CA ARG A 33 0.98 -11.46 -2.65
C ARG A 33 2.25 -10.65 -2.91
N TYR A 34 2.10 -9.40 -3.35
CA TYR A 34 3.23 -8.50 -3.59
C TYR A 34 4.08 -8.27 -2.32
N LEU A 35 3.44 -8.09 -1.17
CA LEU A 35 4.11 -7.88 0.11
C LEU A 35 4.58 -9.20 0.79
N ALA A 36 4.08 -10.35 0.36
CA ALA A 36 4.51 -11.66 0.86
C ALA A 36 5.86 -12.11 0.27
N GLY A 37 6.20 -11.65 -0.93
CA GLY A 37 7.44 -12.03 -1.62
C GLY A 37 8.69 -11.59 -0.86
N PRO A 38 9.82 -12.32 -1.03
CA PRO A 38 11.08 -12.00 -0.36
C PRO A 38 11.66 -10.64 -0.77
N PHE A 39 11.53 -10.31 -2.04
CA PHE A 39 11.95 -9.03 -2.62
C PHE A 39 10.72 -8.26 -3.07
N VAL A 40 10.60 -7.01 -2.63
CA VAL A 40 9.47 -6.16 -2.99
C VAL A 40 9.97 -5.04 -3.92
N PRO A 41 9.63 -5.08 -5.23
CA PRO A 41 10.02 -4.03 -6.15
C PRO A 41 9.45 -2.68 -5.72
N THR A 42 10.27 -1.65 -5.63
CA THR A 42 9.85 -0.29 -5.29
C THR A 42 10.27 0.69 -6.37
N MET A 43 9.48 1.72 -6.60
CA MET A 43 9.87 2.77 -7.53
C MET A 43 10.96 3.63 -6.91
N PHE A 44 12.10 3.77 -7.61
CA PHE A 44 13.21 4.60 -7.14
C PHE A 44 12.74 6.06 -6.94
N GLY A 45 13.06 6.62 -5.77
CA GLY A 45 12.71 7.99 -5.42
C GLY A 45 11.24 8.21 -5.04
N ARG A 46 10.44 7.14 -4.87
CA ARG A 46 9.03 7.23 -4.48
C ARG A 46 8.72 6.30 -3.32
N ASP A 47 7.81 6.74 -2.48
CA ASP A 47 7.31 5.96 -1.35
C ASP A 47 5.78 6.11 -1.28
N ALA A 48 5.07 5.09 -1.70
CA ALA A 48 3.63 5.12 -1.86
C ALA A 48 2.92 5.21 -0.49
N ARG A 49 1.87 6.04 -0.42
CA ARG A 49 1.00 6.15 0.75
C ARG A 49 -0.13 5.13 0.65
N LEU A 50 -0.13 4.17 1.56
CA LEU A 50 -1.11 3.10 1.58
C LEU A 50 -2.12 3.36 2.70
N GLN A 51 -3.39 3.45 2.34
CA GLN A 51 -4.52 3.31 3.25
C GLN A 51 -5.11 1.93 3.03
N LEU A 52 -5.24 1.16 4.08
CA LEU A 52 -5.69 -0.22 4.04
C LEU A 52 -7.03 -0.36 4.76
N LEU A 53 -7.69 -1.47 4.54
CA LEU A 53 -8.92 -1.83 5.22
C LEU A 53 -8.82 -3.29 5.65
N HIS A 54 -9.04 -3.57 6.93
CA HIS A 54 -9.07 -4.94 7.42
C HIS A 54 -10.26 -5.69 6.84
N GLU A 55 -10.09 -6.98 6.55
CA GLU A 55 -11.16 -7.82 5.98
C GLU A 55 -12.43 -7.83 6.83
N GLN A 56 -12.30 -7.84 8.16
CA GLN A 56 -13.46 -7.79 9.07
C GLN A 56 -14.18 -6.44 9.00
N ASP A 57 -13.44 -5.33 8.85
CA ASP A 57 -14.04 -4.01 8.71
C ASP A 57 -14.73 -3.84 7.35
N ALA A 58 -14.23 -4.50 6.31
CA ALA A 58 -14.92 -4.53 5.03
C ALA A 58 -16.30 -5.21 5.14
N LEU A 59 -16.36 -6.34 5.85
CA LEU A 59 -17.63 -7.06 6.13
C LEU A 59 -18.55 -6.21 7.00
N GLY A 60 -18.05 -5.61 8.07
CA GLY A 60 -18.86 -4.74 8.94
C GLY A 60 -19.40 -3.50 8.21
N ALA A 61 -18.63 -2.92 7.28
CA ALA A 61 -19.10 -1.81 6.46
C ALA A 61 -20.21 -2.24 5.48
N LEU A 62 -20.12 -3.43 4.90
CA LEU A 62 -21.15 -3.99 4.03
C LEU A 62 -22.44 -4.27 4.82
N GLU A 63 -22.35 -4.89 5.98
CA GLU A 63 -23.47 -5.13 6.89
C GLU A 63 -24.13 -3.81 7.28
N ARG A 64 -23.33 -2.84 7.72
CA ARG A 64 -23.85 -1.51 8.08
C ARG A 64 -24.56 -0.83 6.94
N ALA A 65 -24.00 -0.88 5.72
CA ALA A 65 -24.62 -0.29 4.54
C ALA A 65 -25.97 -0.95 4.18
N ALA A 66 -26.04 -2.27 4.31
CA ALA A 66 -27.27 -3.02 4.06
C ALA A 66 -28.38 -2.64 5.07
N MET A 67 -28.02 -2.45 6.32
CA MET A 67 -28.98 -2.11 7.39
C MET A 67 -29.35 -0.63 7.42
N ALA A 68 -28.49 0.28 6.95
CA ALA A 68 -28.68 1.71 7.07
C ALA A 68 -29.78 2.27 6.12
N GLY A 69 -30.14 1.56 5.06
CA GLY A 69 -31.12 2.02 4.07
C GLY A 69 -30.75 3.36 3.38
N LYS A 70 -29.49 3.75 3.39
CA LYS A 70 -29.01 5.04 2.86
C LYS A 70 -28.46 4.88 1.46
N ALA A 71 -28.97 5.68 0.53
CA ALA A 71 -28.43 5.77 -0.81
C ALA A 71 -27.23 6.71 -0.86
N GLY A 72 -26.21 6.35 -1.65
CA GLY A 72 -25.05 7.22 -1.86
C GLY A 72 -23.78 6.46 -2.16
N THR A 73 -22.69 7.21 -2.33
CA THR A 73 -21.35 6.63 -2.52
C THR A 73 -20.51 6.93 -1.28
N PHE A 74 -19.95 5.88 -0.69
CA PHE A 74 -19.17 5.93 0.53
C PHE A 74 -17.79 5.33 0.29
N ASN A 75 -16.74 6.08 0.62
CA ASN A 75 -15.38 5.55 0.65
C ASN A 75 -15.17 4.89 2.01
N ILE A 76 -14.75 3.64 2.00
CA ILE A 76 -14.52 2.83 3.19
C ILE A 76 -13.03 2.56 3.31
N GLY A 77 -12.41 3.05 4.36
CA GLY A 77 -10.97 2.88 4.64
C GLY A 77 -10.69 3.05 6.11
N ALA A 78 -9.68 2.37 6.60
CA ALA A 78 -9.25 2.48 7.98
C ALA A 78 -8.57 3.82 8.27
N ASP A 79 -8.44 4.15 9.55
CA ASP A 79 -7.70 5.32 10.00
C ASP A 79 -6.20 5.15 9.79
N GLY A 80 -5.55 6.28 9.54
CA GLY A 80 -4.11 6.34 9.34
C GLY A 80 -3.67 5.86 7.96
N ILE A 81 -2.39 6.01 7.72
CA ILE A 81 -1.69 5.58 6.51
C ILE A 81 -0.39 4.89 6.90
N ILE A 82 0.11 4.02 6.04
CA ILE A 82 1.45 3.44 6.15
C ILE A 82 2.20 3.71 4.83
N MET A 83 3.47 4.10 4.93
CA MET A 83 4.31 4.22 3.73
C MET A 83 4.70 2.82 3.24
N LEU A 84 4.84 2.64 1.93
CA LEU A 84 5.25 1.35 1.36
C LEU A 84 6.57 0.86 1.96
N SER A 85 7.53 1.75 2.17
CA SER A 85 8.80 1.44 2.82
C SER A 85 8.61 0.93 4.26
N GLN A 86 7.66 1.49 5.00
CA GLN A 86 7.32 1.04 6.35
C GLN A 86 6.64 -0.34 6.32
N ALA A 87 5.72 -0.57 5.36
CA ALA A 87 5.07 -1.85 5.18
C ALA A 87 6.10 -2.96 4.88
N ILE A 88 7.03 -2.70 3.96
CA ILE A 88 8.11 -3.62 3.60
C ILE A 88 8.97 -3.97 4.82
N ARG A 89 9.36 -2.97 5.61
CA ARG A 89 10.15 -3.20 6.83
C ARG A 89 9.38 -4.00 7.88
N ARG A 90 8.10 -3.68 8.11
CA ARG A 90 7.24 -4.42 9.06
C ARG A 90 7.05 -5.88 8.65
N ALA A 91 6.92 -6.14 7.34
CA ALA A 91 6.85 -7.49 6.79
C ALA A 91 8.21 -8.21 6.78
N GLY A 92 9.31 -7.54 7.13
CA GLY A 92 10.66 -8.10 7.11
C GLY A 92 11.14 -8.45 5.70
N ARG A 93 10.72 -7.67 4.69
CA ARG A 93 11.04 -7.88 3.28
C ARG A 93 12.16 -6.96 2.81
N ILE A 94 12.76 -7.29 1.66
CA ILE A 94 13.85 -6.54 1.07
C ILE A 94 13.29 -5.64 -0.03
N PRO A 95 13.39 -4.30 0.08
CA PRO A 95 13.00 -3.41 -1.00
C PRO A 95 13.98 -3.55 -2.17
N LEU A 96 13.45 -3.67 -3.37
CA LEU A 96 14.25 -3.69 -4.60
C LEU A 96 13.93 -2.43 -5.43
N PRO A 97 14.76 -1.39 -5.36
CA PRO A 97 14.53 -0.15 -6.10
C PRO A 97 14.64 -0.40 -7.61
N VAL A 98 13.58 -0.09 -8.36
CA VAL A 98 13.52 -0.21 -9.81
C VAL A 98 13.45 1.18 -10.42
N PRO A 99 14.32 1.53 -11.39
CA PRO A 99 14.20 2.79 -12.13
C PRO A 99 12.89 2.88 -12.90
N GLY A 100 12.30 4.07 -13.02
CA GLY A 100 10.99 4.27 -13.65
C GLY A 100 10.89 3.83 -15.12
N PHE A 101 12.03 3.82 -15.84
CA PHE A 101 12.12 3.28 -17.21
C PHE A 101 12.33 1.76 -17.25
N GLY A 102 12.53 1.12 -16.10
CA GLY A 102 12.77 -0.33 -15.96
C GLY A 102 11.50 -1.15 -15.74
N VAL A 103 10.32 -0.62 -16.09
CA VAL A 103 9.03 -1.36 -15.96
C VAL A 103 9.06 -2.70 -16.71
N TRP A 104 9.80 -2.78 -17.82
CA TRP A 104 10.06 -4.04 -18.53
C TRP A 104 10.96 -5.01 -17.74
N ALA A 105 11.85 -4.52 -16.86
CA ALA A 105 12.65 -5.36 -15.99
C ALA A 105 11.80 -6.02 -14.89
N LEU A 106 10.64 -5.45 -14.55
CA LEU A 106 9.65 -6.06 -13.67
C LEU A 106 9.09 -7.36 -14.27
N ASP A 107 9.03 -7.49 -15.59
CA ASP A 107 8.60 -8.72 -16.27
C ASP A 107 9.56 -9.89 -16.02
N SER A 108 10.84 -9.62 -15.89
CA SER A 108 11.84 -10.64 -15.56
C SER A 108 11.77 -11.05 -14.09
N LEU A 109 11.57 -10.09 -13.21
CA LEU A 109 11.35 -10.32 -11.76
C LEU A 109 10.00 -11.01 -11.49
N ARG A 110 8.98 -10.71 -12.29
CA ARG A 110 7.67 -11.37 -12.27
C ARG A 110 7.81 -12.86 -12.50
N ARG A 111 8.55 -13.25 -13.54
CA ARG A 111 8.79 -14.66 -13.89
C ARG A 111 9.61 -15.39 -12.83
N ALA A 112 10.56 -14.70 -12.20
CA ALA A 112 11.41 -15.29 -11.18
C ALA A 112 10.72 -15.50 -9.82
N ASN A 113 9.75 -14.65 -9.48
CA ASN A 113 9.10 -14.63 -8.15
C ASN A 113 7.62 -15.10 -8.16
N GLY A 114 7.10 -15.58 -9.31
CA GLY A 114 5.71 -16.04 -9.43
C GLY A 114 4.67 -14.92 -9.26
N TYR A 115 5.05 -13.65 -9.43
CA TYR A 115 4.10 -12.55 -9.40
C TYR A 115 3.18 -12.61 -10.60
N THR A 116 1.90 -12.80 -10.32
CA THR A 116 0.82 -12.65 -11.29
C THR A 116 0.76 -11.19 -11.75
N GLU A 117 0.37 -10.97 -12.98
CA GLU A 117 0.33 -9.68 -13.69
C GLU A 117 0.07 -8.45 -12.81
N ILE A 118 1.11 -7.63 -12.57
CA ILE A 118 0.95 -6.27 -12.09
C ILE A 118 0.55 -5.43 -13.30
N ASN A 119 -0.71 -5.04 -13.37
CA ASN A 119 -1.18 -4.14 -14.41
C ASN A 119 -0.70 -2.70 -14.14
N ARG A 120 -0.87 -1.81 -15.13
CA ARG A 120 -0.44 -0.42 -15.05
C ARG A 120 -1.07 0.32 -13.85
N GLU A 121 -2.35 0.08 -13.56
CA GLU A 121 -3.06 0.70 -12.44
C GLU A 121 -2.49 0.28 -11.08
N GLN A 122 -2.10 -0.99 -10.94
CA GLN A 122 -1.44 -1.51 -9.74
C GLN A 122 -0.04 -0.92 -9.59
N PHE A 123 0.69 -0.76 -10.69
CA PHE A 123 1.98 -0.12 -10.67
C PHE A 123 1.89 1.35 -10.26
N ASP A 124 0.92 2.09 -10.79
CA ASP A 124 0.66 3.48 -10.38
C ASP A 124 0.26 3.55 -8.90
N TYR A 125 -0.56 2.61 -8.43
CA TYR A 125 -0.90 2.51 -7.01
C TYR A 125 0.33 2.27 -6.13
N LEU A 126 1.20 1.35 -6.50
CA LEU A 126 2.43 1.04 -5.76
C LEU A 126 3.49 2.14 -5.86
N SER A 127 3.36 3.03 -6.83
CA SER A 127 4.27 4.17 -7.03
C SER A 127 3.83 5.42 -6.25
N TYR A 128 2.52 5.70 -6.23
CA TYR A 128 1.96 6.93 -5.67
C TYR A 128 1.13 6.69 -4.42
N GLY A 129 0.56 5.50 -4.30
CA GLY A 129 -0.43 5.18 -3.27
C GLY A 129 -1.81 5.74 -3.58
N ARG A 130 -2.72 5.51 -2.65
CA ARG A 130 -4.07 6.08 -2.68
C ARG A 130 -4.57 6.24 -1.26
N VAL A 131 -5.06 7.42 -0.97
CA VAL A 131 -5.72 7.76 0.30
C VAL A 131 -7.08 8.35 -0.03
N MET A 132 -8.11 7.95 0.70
CA MET A 132 -9.49 8.34 0.46
C MET A 132 -10.01 9.17 1.63
N ASP A 133 -10.83 10.17 1.32
CA ASP A 133 -11.63 10.83 2.33
C ASP A 133 -12.78 9.90 2.77
N THR A 134 -12.79 9.56 4.05
CA THR A 134 -13.76 8.67 4.69
C THR A 134 -14.80 9.41 5.55
N THR A 135 -14.88 10.73 5.44
CA THR A 135 -15.79 11.57 6.26
C THR A 135 -17.23 11.10 6.14
N ARG A 136 -17.73 10.85 4.93
CA ARG A 136 -19.09 10.39 4.70
C ARG A 136 -19.38 8.99 5.26
N MET A 137 -18.38 8.13 5.32
CA MET A 137 -18.51 6.82 5.99
C MET A 137 -18.90 7.01 7.46
N ARG A 138 -18.28 7.95 8.15
CA ARG A 138 -18.56 8.23 9.56
C ARG A 138 -19.83 9.03 9.75
N SER A 139 -19.98 10.16 9.05
CA SER A 139 -21.07 11.11 9.28
C SER A 139 -22.42 10.63 8.75
N GLU A 140 -22.45 9.98 7.59
CA GLU A 140 -23.69 9.58 6.93
C GLU A 140 -23.99 8.09 7.11
N LEU A 141 -23.02 7.19 6.85
CA LEU A 141 -23.22 5.76 7.02
C LEU A 141 -23.21 5.35 8.49
N GLY A 142 -22.53 6.14 9.36
CA GLY A 142 -22.39 5.84 10.79
C GLY A 142 -21.55 4.60 11.02
N TYR A 143 -20.51 4.39 10.22
CA TYR A 143 -19.56 3.29 10.35
C TYR A 143 -18.18 3.79 10.76
N GLN A 144 -17.56 3.10 11.72
CA GLN A 144 -16.20 3.36 12.17
C GLN A 144 -15.42 2.03 12.11
N PRO A 145 -14.34 1.94 11.33
CA PRO A 145 -13.46 0.77 11.32
C PRO A 145 -12.87 0.51 12.71
N LYS A 146 -12.73 -0.75 13.06
CA LYS A 146 -12.13 -1.19 14.33
C LYS A 146 -10.60 -1.19 14.30
N TRP A 147 -10.05 -1.44 13.11
CA TRP A 147 -8.61 -1.51 12.87
C TRP A 147 -8.11 -0.22 12.24
N THR A 148 -6.96 0.25 12.66
CA THR A 148 -6.19 1.24 11.90
C THR A 148 -5.47 0.56 10.72
N THR A 149 -5.03 1.35 9.76
CA THR A 149 -4.21 0.84 8.63
C THR A 149 -2.97 0.07 9.12
N ALA A 150 -2.31 0.55 10.18
CA ALA A 150 -1.12 -0.09 10.72
C ALA A 150 -1.45 -1.43 11.41
N GLU A 151 -2.50 -1.47 12.22
CA GLU A 151 -2.94 -2.68 12.91
C GLU A 151 -3.43 -3.76 11.94
N ALA A 152 -4.20 -3.37 10.91
CA ALA A 152 -4.63 -4.26 9.85
C ALA A 152 -3.44 -4.90 9.11
N PHE A 153 -2.39 -4.10 8.86
CA PHE A 153 -1.17 -4.59 8.26
C PHE A 153 -0.38 -5.54 9.18
N ASP A 154 -0.26 -5.19 10.46
CA ASP A 154 0.43 -6.02 11.45
C ASP A 154 -0.28 -7.37 11.67
N ASP A 155 -1.62 -7.38 11.64
CA ASP A 155 -2.41 -8.62 11.71
C ASP A 155 -2.19 -9.50 10.47
N TYR A 156 -2.16 -8.91 9.28
CA TYR A 156 -1.80 -9.61 8.05
C TYR A 156 -0.41 -10.26 8.15
N VAL A 157 0.62 -9.51 8.59
CA VAL A 157 1.99 -10.02 8.73
C VAL A 157 2.02 -11.21 9.68
N ARG A 158 1.36 -11.09 10.82
CA ARG A 158 1.28 -12.11 11.86
C ARG A 158 0.50 -13.35 11.37
N GLY A 159 -0.69 -13.14 10.81
CA GLY A 159 -1.56 -14.23 10.39
C GLY A 159 -1.06 -15.00 9.17
N ARG A 160 -0.24 -14.35 8.31
CA ARG A 160 0.46 -15.02 7.20
C ARG A 160 1.79 -15.64 7.62
N GLY A 161 2.21 -15.51 8.88
CA GLY A 161 3.48 -16.03 9.36
C GLY A 161 4.69 -15.44 8.62
N LEU A 162 4.61 -14.16 8.23
CA LEU A 162 5.70 -13.51 7.51
C LEU A 162 6.86 -13.27 8.47
N THR A 163 7.84 -14.18 8.43
CA THR A 163 9.08 -14.03 9.19
C THR A 163 10.06 -13.09 8.48
N PRO A 164 10.77 -12.23 9.21
CA PRO A 164 11.80 -11.38 8.63
C PRO A 164 12.87 -12.20 7.91
N ILE A 165 13.15 -11.86 6.64
CA ILE A 165 14.21 -12.50 5.84
C ILE A 165 15.59 -11.99 6.26
N ILE A 166 15.65 -10.74 6.72
CA ILE A 166 16.86 -10.13 7.26
C ILE A 166 16.56 -9.67 8.68
N ASP A 167 17.48 -9.99 9.60
CA ASP A 167 17.42 -9.51 10.97
C ASP A 167 17.32 -7.96 10.99
N PRO A 168 16.28 -7.37 11.60
CA PRO A 168 16.12 -5.92 11.67
C PRO A 168 17.31 -5.19 12.29
N HIS A 169 18.06 -5.84 13.17
CA HIS A 169 19.28 -5.29 13.74
C HIS A 169 20.43 -5.19 12.73
N ARG A 170 20.51 -6.11 11.77
CA ARG A 170 21.48 -6.05 10.68
C ARG A 170 21.16 -4.94 9.69
N VAL A 171 19.87 -4.69 9.37
CA VAL A 171 19.47 -3.62 8.45
C VAL A 171 19.88 -2.25 9.01
N ARG A 172 19.64 -1.97 10.29
CA ARG A 172 20.07 -0.71 10.92
C ARG A 172 21.57 -0.50 10.86
N SER A 173 22.36 -1.56 10.98
CA SER A 173 23.82 -1.49 10.90
C SER A 173 24.29 -1.16 9.48
N TRP A 174 23.59 -1.62 8.46
CA TRP A 174 23.89 -1.34 7.05
C TRP A 174 23.50 0.09 6.66
N GLU A 175 22.33 0.55 7.10
CA GLU A 175 21.89 1.95 6.89
C GLU A 175 22.88 2.92 7.53
N GLY A 176 23.32 2.67 8.77
CA GLY A 176 24.33 3.47 9.44
C GLY A 176 25.67 3.49 8.69
N ARG A 177 26.10 2.34 8.14
CA ARG A 177 27.33 2.26 7.32
C ARG A 177 27.19 2.98 5.97
N ALA A 178 26.02 2.86 5.32
CA ALA A 178 25.76 3.53 4.04
C ALA A 178 25.72 5.06 4.22
N ILE A 179 25.09 5.56 5.29
CA ILE A 179 25.08 6.98 5.63
C ILE A 179 26.49 7.48 5.96
N ALA A 180 27.27 6.74 6.76
CA ALA A 180 28.66 7.09 7.08
C ALA A 180 29.56 7.10 5.83
N LEU A 181 29.36 6.17 4.89
CA LEU A 181 30.06 6.16 3.61
C LEU A 181 29.65 7.35 2.74
N ALA A 182 28.34 7.65 2.63
CA ALA A 182 27.87 8.79 1.86
C ALA A 182 28.39 10.12 2.43
N GLN A 183 28.46 10.26 3.75
CA GLN A 183 29.06 11.43 4.40
C GLN A 183 30.56 11.55 4.11
N ARG A 184 31.29 10.44 4.09
CA ARG A 184 32.73 10.43 3.71
C ARG A 184 32.97 10.79 2.24
N TRP A 185 32.03 10.50 1.35
CA TRP A 185 32.12 10.87 -0.08
C TRP A 185 31.70 12.31 -0.32
N GLY A 186 30.73 12.84 0.46
CA GLY A 186 30.28 14.24 0.38
C GLY A 186 31.30 15.27 0.87
N THR A 187 32.33 14.86 1.62
CA THR A 187 33.39 15.75 2.12
C THR A 187 34.61 15.86 1.20
N ARG A 188 34.60 15.24 0.01
CA ARG A 188 35.64 15.50 -0.97
C ARG A 188 35.47 16.93 -1.51
N LYS A 189 36.48 17.76 -1.26
CA LYS A 189 36.57 19.17 -1.73
C LYS A 189 36.19 19.30 -3.20
N PRO A 190 35.48 20.36 -3.59
CA PRO A 190 35.21 20.63 -5.00
C PRO A 190 36.52 20.73 -5.78
N ILE A 191 36.56 20.08 -6.94
CA ILE A 191 37.70 20.17 -7.89
C ILE A 191 37.84 21.63 -8.26
N PRO A 192 39.04 22.29 -8.09
CA PRO A 192 39.23 23.67 -8.50
C PRO A 192 39.07 23.76 -10.01
N TRP A 193 38.21 24.68 -10.45
CA TRP A 193 38.03 25.01 -11.87
C TRP A 193 39.37 25.44 -12.43
N VAL A 194 39.95 24.65 -13.30
CA VAL A 194 41.06 25.09 -14.15
C VAL A 194 40.48 26.02 -15.18
N GLY A 195 40.71 27.32 -15.01
CA GLY A 195 40.33 28.33 -15.98
C GLY A 195 41.05 28.09 -17.31
N VAL A 196 40.27 27.87 -18.35
CA VAL A 196 40.77 27.95 -19.74
C VAL A 196 40.81 29.41 -20.11
N ARG A 197 42.02 29.89 -20.41
CA ARG A 197 42.26 31.18 -21.07
C ARG A 197 41.98 31.02 -22.56
#